data_a7fa5a3d37ad2ff05516a9f0fd069927
#
_entry.id   a7fa5a3d37ad2ff05516a9f0fd069927
#
_cell.length_a   1.000
_cell.length_b   1.000
_cell.length_c   1.000
_cell.angle_alpha   90.00
_cell.angle_beta   90.00
_cell.angle_gamma   90.00
#
_symmetry.space_group_name_H-M   'P 1'
#
loop_
_entity.id
_entity.type
_entity.pdbx_description
1 polymer ?
#
loop_
_entity_poly.entity_id
_entity_poly.type
_entity_poly.pdbx_seq_one_letter_code
_entity_poly.pdbx_strand_id
1 'polypeptide(L)'
;AVGDQRAISPALWRVFARTGISHLVAISGMHVTLLAALFAAGVGWLWRRIPALALRWPAQQAAVVAGFVAAFGYCLLAGWGVPAQRTLYMLGCVALALVLRRETAPSRVLALALAVVLVIDPWAVMAAGFWLSFGAVAILFLVSCGRLATEGHLREALRTQWAVTLGLIPALLVLFQQFSLVS
;
A
#
# COMPACT_ATOMS: atom_id res chain seq x y z
N ALA A 1 12.33 -12.96 9.45
CA ALA A 1 10.90 -13.20 9.43
C ALA A 1 10.46 -13.48 7.99
N VAL A 2 10.63 -14.70 7.56
CA VAL A 2 10.10 -15.20 6.27
C VAL A 2 8.62 -15.43 6.51
N GLY A 3 7.73 -14.83 5.69
CA GLY A 3 6.26 -14.90 5.83
C GLY A 3 5.65 -16.28 5.53
N ASP A 4 6.33 -17.34 5.88
CA ASP A 4 5.86 -18.71 5.69
C ASP A 4 4.81 -19.05 6.75
N GLN A 5 3.55 -18.79 6.39
CA GLN A 5 2.38 -19.09 7.21
C GLN A 5 2.13 -20.60 7.36
N ARG A 6 2.75 -21.44 6.51
CA ARG A 6 2.61 -22.91 6.55
C ARG A 6 3.35 -23.54 7.74
N ALA A 7 4.31 -22.83 8.31
CA ALA A 7 5.07 -23.29 9.48
C ALA A 7 4.30 -23.14 10.81
N ILE A 8 3.16 -22.45 10.82
CA ILE A 8 2.36 -22.22 12.02
C ILE A 8 1.26 -23.28 12.10
N SER A 9 1.19 -23.98 13.24
CA SER A 9 0.16 -25.00 13.45
C SER A 9 -1.26 -24.41 13.44
N PRO A 10 -2.28 -25.16 12.97
CA PRO A 10 -3.67 -24.70 12.91
C PRO A 10 -4.24 -24.31 14.30
N ALA A 11 -3.68 -24.86 15.37
CA ALA A 11 -4.08 -24.52 16.74
C ALA A 11 -3.62 -23.10 17.11
N LEU A 12 -2.39 -22.74 16.77
CA LEU A 12 -1.84 -21.39 16.98
C LEU A 12 -2.57 -20.33 16.13
N TRP A 13 -2.96 -20.67 14.90
CA TRP A 13 -3.77 -19.79 14.06
C TRP A 13 -5.11 -19.43 14.69
N ARG A 14 -5.79 -20.38 15.34
CA ARG A 14 -7.04 -20.13 16.08
C ARG A 14 -6.84 -19.19 17.27
N VAL A 15 -5.72 -19.33 17.98
CA VAL A 15 -5.37 -18.41 19.08
C VAL A 15 -5.09 -17.02 18.54
N PHE A 16 -4.30 -16.88 17.47
CA PHE A 16 -4.00 -15.60 16.85
C PHE A 16 -5.24 -14.90 16.29
N ALA A 17 -6.19 -15.65 15.72
CA ALA A 17 -7.45 -15.10 15.25
C ALA A 17 -8.32 -14.57 16.41
N ARG A 18 -8.37 -15.29 17.54
CA ARG A 18 -9.15 -14.87 18.72
C ARG A 18 -8.53 -13.69 19.48
N THR A 19 -7.21 -13.57 19.46
CA THR A 19 -6.48 -12.47 20.13
C THR A 19 -6.28 -11.25 19.24
N GLY A 20 -6.70 -11.30 17.94
CA GLY A 20 -6.49 -10.22 16.98
C GLY A 20 -5.03 -10.07 16.50
N ILE A 21 -4.11 -10.93 16.96
CA ILE A 21 -2.69 -10.87 16.62
C ILE A 21 -2.43 -11.35 15.19
N SER A 22 -3.37 -12.05 14.56
CA SER A 22 -3.27 -12.51 13.17
C SER A 22 -2.92 -11.37 12.20
N HIS A 23 -3.38 -10.15 12.48
CA HIS A 23 -3.07 -8.97 11.67
C HIS A 23 -1.61 -8.50 11.80
N LEU A 24 -0.97 -8.75 12.94
CA LEU A 24 0.45 -8.44 13.18
C LEU A 24 1.40 -9.49 12.58
N VAL A 25 0.94 -10.73 12.48
CA VAL A 25 1.71 -11.85 11.89
C VAL A 25 1.64 -11.81 10.37
N ALA A 26 0.55 -11.29 9.79
CA ALA A 26 0.44 -11.06 8.36
C ALA A 26 1.28 -9.85 7.95
N ILE A 27 2.18 -10.04 6.97
CA ILE A 27 2.93 -8.92 6.40
C ILE A 27 1.95 -7.97 5.75
N SER A 28 1.78 -6.79 6.37
CA SER A 28 0.82 -5.78 5.91
C SER A 28 1.39 -4.98 4.74
N GLY A 29 0.52 -4.49 3.86
CA GLY A 29 0.90 -3.59 2.77
C GLY A 29 1.61 -2.31 3.26
N MET A 30 1.37 -1.91 4.51
CA MET A 30 2.03 -0.76 5.13
C MET A 30 3.55 -0.95 5.25
N HIS A 31 4.05 -2.15 5.56
CA HIS A 31 5.48 -2.42 5.61
C HIS A 31 6.12 -2.29 4.23
N VAL A 32 5.42 -2.75 3.18
CA VAL A 32 5.87 -2.61 1.80
C VAL A 32 5.99 -1.14 1.40
N THR A 33 4.97 -0.33 1.69
CA THR A 33 4.98 1.11 1.37
C THR A 33 6.01 1.89 2.18
N LEU A 34 6.18 1.58 3.47
CA LEU A 34 7.17 2.23 4.32
C LEU A 34 8.59 1.96 3.82
N LEU A 35 8.89 0.71 3.48
CA LEU A 35 10.20 0.33 2.95
C LEU A 35 10.46 1.01 1.59
N ALA A 36 9.45 1.01 0.70
CA ALA A 36 9.53 1.70 -0.57
C ALA A 36 9.82 3.20 -0.39
N ALA A 37 9.11 3.86 0.52
CA ALA A 37 9.27 5.28 0.81
C ALA A 37 10.67 5.57 1.39
N LEU A 38 11.18 4.73 2.28
CA LEU A 38 12.50 4.87 2.88
C LEU A 38 13.61 4.77 1.82
N PHE A 39 13.54 3.77 0.94
CA PHE A 39 14.50 3.61 -0.15
C PHE A 39 14.39 4.74 -1.17
N ALA A 40 13.18 5.14 -1.54
CA ALA A 40 12.97 6.27 -2.44
C ALA A 40 13.53 7.56 -1.86
N ALA A 41 13.31 7.83 -0.58
CA ALA A 41 13.84 9.01 0.10
C ALA A 41 15.38 8.97 0.17
N GLY A 42 15.96 7.83 0.55
CA GLY A 42 17.42 7.65 0.65
C GLY A 42 18.11 7.82 -0.70
N VAL A 43 17.62 7.13 -1.73
CA VAL A 43 18.18 7.24 -3.08
C VAL A 43 17.95 8.63 -3.65
N GLY A 44 16.78 9.23 -3.48
CA GLY A 44 16.50 10.58 -3.96
C GLY A 44 17.35 11.65 -3.24
N TRP A 45 17.66 11.45 -1.97
CA TRP A 45 18.58 12.32 -1.22
C TRP A 45 20.01 12.17 -1.74
N LEU A 46 20.52 10.93 -1.88
CA LEU A 46 21.85 10.66 -2.38
C LEU A 46 22.03 11.14 -3.83
N TRP A 47 21.03 10.89 -4.68
CA TRP A 47 21.06 11.29 -6.09
C TRP A 47 21.21 12.79 -6.28
N ARG A 48 20.51 13.58 -5.46
CA ARG A 48 20.63 15.06 -5.46
C ARG A 48 21.98 15.57 -5.00
N ARG A 49 22.74 14.75 -4.25
CA ARG A 49 24.09 15.09 -3.78
C ARG A 49 25.17 14.89 -4.83
N ILE A 50 24.89 14.13 -5.88
CA ILE A 50 25.86 13.79 -6.94
C ILE A 50 25.40 14.48 -8.24
N PRO A 51 25.97 15.63 -8.60
CA PRO A 51 25.56 16.40 -9.76
C PRO A 51 25.63 15.61 -11.08
N ALA A 52 26.62 14.76 -11.26
CA ALA A 52 26.79 13.92 -12.43
C ALA A 52 25.61 12.94 -12.64
N LEU A 53 25.00 12.44 -11.58
CA LEU A 53 23.82 11.58 -11.67
C LEU A 53 22.55 12.39 -11.96
N ALA A 54 22.41 13.55 -11.29
CA ALA A 54 21.26 14.44 -11.46
C ALA A 54 21.15 15.00 -12.89
N LEU A 55 22.28 15.20 -13.58
CA LEU A 55 22.33 15.62 -14.97
C LEU A 55 21.89 14.52 -15.97
N ARG A 56 22.12 13.26 -15.60
CA ARG A 56 21.79 12.13 -16.48
C ARG A 56 20.35 11.67 -16.34
N TRP A 57 19.85 11.66 -15.11
CA TRP A 57 18.49 11.17 -14.81
C TRP A 57 17.85 11.94 -13.66
N PRO A 58 16.57 12.33 -13.78
CA PRO A 58 15.91 13.08 -12.71
C PRO A 58 15.88 12.30 -11.39
N ALA A 59 16.29 12.96 -10.31
CA ALA A 59 16.36 12.35 -8.99
C ALA A 59 15.01 11.75 -8.53
N GLN A 60 13.89 12.34 -8.95
CA GLN A 60 12.56 11.83 -8.65
C GLN A 60 12.30 10.46 -9.30
N GLN A 61 12.67 10.29 -10.57
CA GLN A 61 12.50 9.01 -11.27
C GLN A 61 13.40 7.93 -10.68
N ALA A 62 14.66 8.26 -10.40
CA ALA A 62 15.59 7.34 -9.73
C ALA A 62 15.07 6.90 -8.36
N ALA A 63 14.53 7.84 -7.56
CA ALA A 63 13.93 7.56 -6.26
C ALA A 63 12.73 6.63 -6.37
N VAL A 64 11.83 6.90 -7.31
CA VAL A 64 10.61 6.10 -7.53
C VAL A 64 10.96 4.66 -7.96
N VAL A 65 11.89 4.51 -8.88
CA VAL A 65 12.35 3.20 -9.35
C VAL A 65 13.02 2.44 -8.21
N ALA A 66 13.90 3.07 -7.45
CA ALA A 66 14.56 2.45 -6.31
C ALA A 66 13.56 1.99 -5.22
N GLY A 67 12.57 2.82 -4.91
CA GLY A 67 11.49 2.47 -3.99
C GLY A 67 10.67 1.28 -4.48
N PHE A 68 10.32 1.24 -5.76
CA PHE A 68 9.59 0.11 -6.34
C PHE A 68 10.42 -1.18 -6.34
N VAL A 69 11.69 -1.13 -6.70
CA VAL A 69 12.60 -2.30 -6.68
C VAL A 69 12.77 -2.82 -5.25
N ALA A 70 12.91 -1.94 -4.27
CA ALA A 70 12.98 -2.33 -2.86
C ALA A 70 11.69 -3.00 -2.38
N ALA A 71 10.52 -2.45 -2.74
CA ALA A 71 9.21 -3.02 -2.44
C ALA A 71 9.04 -4.41 -3.08
N PHE A 72 9.45 -4.56 -4.34
CA PHE A 72 9.41 -5.82 -5.06
C PHE A 72 10.29 -6.88 -4.39
N GLY A 73 11.56 -6.54 -4.10
CA GLY A 73 12.48 -7.42 -3.39
C GLY A 73 11.95 -7.85 -2.02
N TYR A 74 11.35 -6.91 -1.27
CA TYR A 74 10.71 -7.21 0.01
C TYR A 74 9.51 -8.14 -0.14
N CYS A 75 8.66 -7.97 -1.15
CA CYS A 75 7.53 -8.86 -1.42
C CYS A 75 8.00 -10.30 -1.73
N LEU A 76 9.11 -10.46 -2.46
CA LEU A 76 9.70 -11.78 -2.72
C LEU A 76 10.19 -12.44 -1.41
N LEU A 77 10.89 -11.70 -0.56
CA LEU A 77 11.37 -12.18 0.73
C LEU A 77 10.22 -12.46 1.71
N ALA A 78 9.13 -11.71 1.60
CA ALA A 78 7.94 -11.82 2.44
C ALA A 78 7.03 -13.01 2.10
N GLY A 79 7.39 -13.83 1.09
CA GLY A 79 6.62 -15.02 0.71
C GLY A 79 5.45 -14.72 -0.21
N TRP A 80 5.45 -13.56 -0.91
CA TRP A 80 4.49 -13.21 -1.97
C TRP A 80 3.01 -13.28 -1.53
N GLY A 81 2.70 -12.80 -0.33
CA GLY A 81 1.34 -12.80 0.20
C GLY A 81 0.39 -11.87 -0.58
N VAL A 82 -0.89 -12.24 -0.68
CA VAL A 82 -1.92 -11.47 -1.44
C VAL A 82 -1.99 -9.99 -1.04
N PRO A 83 -1.93 -9.59 0.25
CA PRO A 83 -1.92 -8.17 0.63
C PRO A 83 -0.69 -7.42 0.11
N ALA A 84 0.48 -8.06 0.12
CA ALA A 84 1.73 -7.48 -0.37
C ALA A 84 1.71 -7.31 -1.89
N GLN A 85 1.21 -8.31 -2.63
CA GLN A 85 1.02 -8.24 -4.08
C GLN A 85 0.14 -7.05 -4.49
N ARG A 86 -1.03 -6.89 -3.87
CA ARG A 86 -1.94 -5.77 -4.16
C ARG A 86 -1.28 -4.42 -3.95
N THR A 87 -0.57 -4.27 -2.82
CA THR A 87 0.17 -3.04 -2.54
C THR A 87 1.27 -2.79 -3.57
N LEU A 88 1.96 -3.85 -4.01
CA LEU A 88 2.99 -3.75 -5.04
C LEU A 88 2.40 -3.31 -6.39
N TYR A 89 1.24 -3.84 -6.79
CA TYR A 89 0.57 -3.44 -8.04
C TYR A 89 0.11 -1.98 -7.99
N MET A 90 -0.48 -1.54 -6.87
CA MET A 90 -0.84 -0.14 -6.67
C MET A 90 0.39 0.77 -6.76
N LEU A 91 1.47 0.38 -6.06
CA LEU A 91 2.73 1.12 -6.07
C LEU A 91 3.36 1.16 -7.47
N GLY A 92 3.26 0.06 -8.23
CA GLY A 92 3.71 -0.03 -9.62
C GLY A 92 2.97 0.93 -10.54
N CYS A 93 1.64 1.04 -10.41
CA CYS A 93 0.84 1.99 -11.18
C CYS A 93 1.21 3.45 -10.85
N VAL A 94 1.41 3.77 -9.56
CA VAL A 94 1.88 5.09 -9.14
C VAL A 94 3.29 5.36 -9.67
N ALA A 95 4.20 4.41 -9.52
CA ALA A 95 5.56 4.52 -10.01
C ALA A 95 5.61 4.75 -11.53
N LEU A 96 4.82 3.99 -12.28
CA LEU A 96 4.71 4.14 -13.74
C LEU A 96 4.19 5.53 -14.14
N ALA A 97 3.14 6.02 -13.48
CA ALA A 97 2.59 7.34 -13.72
C ALA A 97 3.65 8.44 -13.48
N LEU A 98 4.41 8.34 -12.39
CA LEU A 98 5.47 9.30 -12.04
C LEU A 98 6.67 9.23 -12.99
N VAL A 99 7.07 8.03 -13.40
CA VAL A 99 8.18 7.85 -14.35
C VAL A 99 7.80 8.37 -15.74
N LEU A 100 6.57 8.13 -16.19
CA LEU A 100 6.06 8.63 -17.46
C LEU A 100 5.75 10.13 -17.44
N ARG A 101 5.92 10.80 -16.30
CA ARG A 101 5.63 12.24 -16.10
C ARG A 101 4.22 12.63 -16.56
N ARG A 102 3.28 11.71 -16.49
CA ARG A 102 1.89 12.03 -16.80
C ARG A 102 1.24 12.70 -15.61
N GLU A 103 0.76 13.91 -15.81
CA GLU A 103 -0.13 14.60 -14.87
C GLU A 103 -1.50 13.92 -14.91
N THR A 104 -1.57 12.73 -14.33
CA THR A 104 -2.81 11.97 -14.24
C THR A 104 -3.48 12.25 -12.92
N ALA A 105 -4.78 12.51 -12.95
CA ALA A 105 -5.56 12.64 -11.72
C ALA A 105 -5.37 11.37 -10.86
N PRO A 106 -5.20 11.48 -9.53
CA PRO A 106 -5.03 10.34 -8.63
C PRO A 106 -6.11 9.26 -8.80
N SER A 107 -7.34 9.67 -9.12
CA SER A 107 -8.45 8.76 -9.43
C SER A 107 -8.19 7.86 -10.63
N ARG A 108 -7.52 8.35 -11.67
CA ARG A 108 -7.15 7.54 -12.85
C ARG A 108 -6.07 6.52 -12.51
N VAL A 109 -5.10 6.90 -11.68
CA VAL A 109 -4.06 5.97 -11.21
C VAL A 109 -4.68 4.86 -10.37
N LEU A 110 -5.61 5.21 -9.48
CA LEU A 110 -6.35 4.24 -8.67
C LEU A 110 -7.21 3.30 -9.54
N ALA A 111 -7.92 3.84 -10.54
CA ALA A 111 -8.72 3.06 -11.47
C ALA A 111 -7.83 2.11 -12.31
N LEU A 112 -6.66 2.56 -12.75
CA LEU A 112 -5.69 1.72 -13.45
C LEU A 112 -5.18 0.59 -12.54
N ALA A 113 -4.83 0.90 -11.30
CA ALA A 113 -4.40 -0.09 -10.32
C ALA A 113 -5.49 -1.13 -10.05
N LEU A 114 -6.75 -0.67 -9.94
CA LEU A 114 -7.91 -1.54 -9.79
C LEU A 114 -8.06 -2.49 -11.00
N ALA A 115 -8.00 -1.94 -12.21
CA ALA A 115 -8.07 -2.72 -13.45
C ALA A 115 -6.95 -3.76 -13.54
N VAL A 116 -5.71 -3.38 -13.23
CA VAL A 116 -4.55 -4.29 -13.22
C VAL A 116 -4.77 -5.45 -12.25
N VAL A 117 -5.21 -5.15 -11.02
CA VAL A 117 -5.46 -6.22 -10.02
C VAL A 117 -6.57 -7.16 -10.48
N LEU A 118 -7.67 -6.63 -11.06
CA LEU A 118 -8.79 -7.46 -11.55
C LEU A 118 -8.42 -8.32 -12.76
N VAL A 119 -7.53 -7.84 -13.62
CA VAL A 119 -7.03 -8.64 -14.76
C VAL A 119 -6.13 -9.78 -14.28
N ILE A 120 -5.31 -9.54 -13.24
CA ILE A 120 -4.40 -10.56 -12.70
C ILE A 120 -5.15 -11.56 -11.82
N ASP A 121 -6.05 -11.08 -10.97
CA ASP A 121 -6.85 -11.89 -10.05
C ASP A 121 -8.32 -11.40 -10.05
N PRO A 122 -9.17 -11.95 -10.91
CA PRO A 122 -10.59 -11.60 -10.97
C PRO A 122 -11.35 -11.92 -9.67
N TRP A 123 -10.88 -12.92 -8.90
CA TRP A 123 -11.50 -13.32 -7.65
C TRP A 123 -11.15 -12.40 -6.47
N ALA A 124 -10.21 -11.47 -6.66
CA ALA A 124 -9.83 -10.50 -5.63
C ALA A 124 -11.03 -9.70 -5.08
N VAL A 125 -12.07 -9.48 -5.91
CA VAL A 125 -13.31 -8.77 -5.52
C VAL A 125 -14.05 -9.46 -4.39
N MET A 126 -13.95 -10.78 -4.26
CA MET A 126 -14.60 -11.54 -3.18
C MET A 126 -13.87 -11.41 -1.85
N ALA A 127 -12.64 -10.92 -1.84
CA ALA A 127 -11.85 -10.75 -0.63
C ALA A 127 -12.15 -9.41 0.04
N ALA A 128 -12.61 -9.43 1.30
CA ALA A 128 -12.85 -8.22 2.10
C ALA A 128 -11.64 -7.27 2.13
N GLY A 129 -10.43 -7.82 2.20
CA GLY A 129 -9.20 -7.03 2.18
C GLY A 129 -8.95 -6.28 0.87
N PHE A 130 -9.56 -6.68 -0.26
CA PHE A 130 -9.51 -5.93 -1.51
C PHE A 130 -10.24 -4.59 -1.36
N TRP A 131 -11.48 -4.61 -0.90
CA TRP A 131 -12.28 -3.41 -0.68
C TRP A 131 -11.70 -2.48 0.36
N LEU A 132 -11.13 -3.03 1.45
CA LEU A 132 -10.47 -2.25 2.49
C LEU A 132 -9.21 -1.55 1.96
N SER A 133 -8.40 -2.24 1.14
CA SER A 133 -7.18 -1.65 0.57
C SER A 133 -7.48 -0.52 -0.41
N PHE A 134 -8.37 -0.75 -1.37
CA PHE A 134 -8.75 0.27 -2.34
C PHE A 134 -9.56 1.40 -1.71
N GLY A 135 -10.44 1.08 -0.76
CA GLY A 135 -11.20 2.06 0.01
C GLY A 135 -10.31 2.99 0.84
N ALA A 136 -9.30 2.44 1.52
CA ALA A 136 -8.33 3.25 2.27
C ALA A 136 -7.59 4.24 1.37
N VAL A 137 -7.11 3.78 0.20
CA VAL A 137 -6.41 4.66 -0.75
C VAL A 137 -7.35 5.68 -1.37
N ALA A 138 -8.60 5.32 -1.67
CA ALA A 138 -9.60 6.25 -2.17
C ALA A 138 -9.91 7.36 -1.15
N ILE A 139 -10.09 7.02 0.12
CA ILE A 139 -10.30 7.99 1.22
C ILE A 139 -9.06 8.89 1.35
N LEU A 140 -7.86 8.31 1.32
CA LEU A 140 -6.62 9.07 1.36
C LEU A 140 -6.56 10.11 0.24
N PHE A 141 -6.90 9.74 -0.99
CA PHE A 141 -6.93 10.68 -2.11
C PHE A 141 -7.99 11.75 -1.95
N LEU A 142 -9.20 11.40 -1.49
CA LEU A 142 -10.27 12.39 -1.24
C LEU A 142 -9.87 13.43 -0.19
N VAL A 143 -9.17 13.01 0.86
CA VAL A 143 -8.71 13.91 1.92
C VAL A 143 -7.52 14.78 1.47
N SER A 144 -6.65 14.21 0.60
CA SER A 144 -5.45 14.89 0.10
C SER A 144 -5.72 15.76 -1.14
N CYS A 145 -6.72 15.41 -1.96
CA CYS A 145 -7.09 16.19 -3.15
C CYS A 145 -7.76 17.51 -2.78
N GLY A 146 -7.28 18.60 -3.37
CA GLY A 146 -7.90 19.93 -3.27
C GLY A 146 -7.37 20.82 -2.17
N ARG A 147 -6.22 20.49 -1.53
CA ARG A 147 -5.63 21.32 -0.48
C ARG A 147 -4.19 21.70 -0.79
N LEU A 148 -3.96 23.01 -0.75
CA LEU A 148 -2.62 23.57 -0.64
C LEU A 148 -2.12 23.26 0.79
N ALA A 149 -0.92 22.69 0.90
CA ALA A 149 -0.28 22.33 2.18
C ALA A 149 0.01 23.59 3.02
N THR A 150 -0.99 24.05 3.78
CA THR A 150 -0.88 25.20 4.68
C THR A 150 -0.87 24.81 6.16
N GLU A 151 -1.16 23.55 6.46
CA GLU A 151 -1.20 23.04 7.83
C GLU A 151 0.06 22.22 8.14
N GLY A 152 0.51 22.25 9.41
CA GLY A 152 1.71 21.51 9.84
C GLY A 152 1.57 19.99 9.61
N HIS A 153 2.64 19.34 9.20
CA HIS A 153 2.70 17.90 8.83
C HIS A 153 2.06 16.96 9.86
N LEU A 154 2.14 17.27 11.15
CA LEU A 154 1.54 16.45 12.20
C LEU A 154 0.01 16.50 12.16
N ARG A 155 -0.56 17.68 11.96
CA ARG A 155 -2.01 17.88 11.89
C ARG A 155 -2.61 17.21 10.65
N GLU A 156 -1.90 17.27 9.53
CA GLU A 156 -2.25 16.60 8.30
C GLU A 156 -2.22 15.07 8.47
N ALA A 157 -1.17 14.53 9.09
CA ALA A 157 -1.04 13.11 9.39
C ALA A 157 -2.17 12.61 10.30
N LEU A 158 -2.46 13.32 11.40
CA LEU A 158 -3.53 12.96 12.33
C LEU A 158 -4.89 12.97 11.66
N ARG A 159 -5.17 13.99 10.86
CA ARG A 159 -6.43 14.12 10.13
C ARG A 159 -6.60 13.00 9.10
N THR A 160 -5.56 12.69 8.35
CA THR A 160 -5.56 11.61 7.37
C THR A 160 -5.81 10.27 8.08
N GLN A 161 -5.15 10.04 9.20
CA GLN A 161 -5.36 8.84 10.01
C GLN A 161 -6.81 8.74 10.50
N TRP A 162 -7.38 9.81 11.03
CA TRP A 162 -8.77 9.85 11.46
C TRP A 162 -9.75 9.62 10.31
N ALA A 163 -9.51 10.25 9.16
CA ALA A 163 -10.38 10.09 7.99
C ALA A 163 -10.39 8.64 7.47
N VAL A 164 -9.23 8.01 7.38
CA VAL A 164 -9.11 6.60 6.97
C VAL A 164 -9.78 5.69 8.01
N THR A 165 -9.53 5.92 9.31
CA THR A 165 -10.12 5.11 10.38
C THR A 165 -11.65 5.21 10.35
N LEU A 166 -12.20 6.43 10.40
CA LEU A 166 -13.65 6.65 10.41
C LEU A 166 -14.31 6.22 9.09
N GLY A 167 -13.66 6.45 7.95
CA GLY A 167 -14.19 6.08 6.65
C GLY A 167 -14.22 4.57 6.39
N LEU A 168 -13.34 3.79 7.03
CA LEU A 168 -13.32 2.34 6.92
C LEU A 168 -14.24 1.63 7.93
N ILE A 169 -14.69 2.30 9.00
CA ILE A 169 -15.59 1.70 10.01
C ILE A 169 -16.83 1.06 9.36
N PRO A 170 -17.62 1.76 8.52
CA PRO A 170 -18.80 1.16 7.92
C PRO A 170 -18.46 -0.04 7.02
N ALA A 171 -17.36 0.02 6.28
CA ALA A 171 -16.91 -1.10 5.46
C ALA A 171 -16.47 -2.30 6.31
N LEU A 172 -15.78 -2.05 7.43
CA LEU A 172 -15.41 -3.09 8.39
C LEU A 172 -16.65 -3.74 9.01
N LEU A 173 -17.63 -2.96 9.46
CA LEU A 173 -18.86 -3.48 10.05
C LEU A 173 -19.64 -4.35 9.05
N VAL A 174 -19.79 -3.90 7.80
CA VAL A 174 -20.52 -4.66 6.78
C VAL A 174 -19.77 -5.93 6.38
N LEU A 175 -18.46 -5.85 6.15
CA LEU A 175 -17.67 -6.99 5.68
C LEU A 175 -17.44 -8.05 6.77
N PHE A 176 -17.25 -7.64 8.02
CA PHE A 176 -16.99 -8.59 9.13
C PHE A 176 -18.25 -9.12 9.78
N GLN A 177 -19.39 -8.40 9.80
CA GLN A 177 -20.66 -8.95 10.26
C GLN A 177 -21.16 -10.07 9.36
N GLN A 178 -20.88 -10.04 8.07
CA GLN A 178 -21.25 -11.15 7.17
C GLN A 178 -20.46 -12.43 7.46
N PHE A 179 -19.24 -12.32 7.99
CA PHE A 179 -18.45 -13.50 8.36
C PHE A 179 -18.83 -14.09 9.73
N SER A 180 -19.42 -13.31 10.62
CA SER A 180 -19.88 -13.78 11.94
C SER A 180 -21.20 -14.56 11.91
N LEU A 181 -21.99 -14.40 10.84
CA LEU A 181 -23.28 -15.11 10.66
C LEU A 181 -23.13 -16.48 9.99
N VAL A 182 -21.94 -16.87 9.53
CA VAL A 182 -21.69 -18.12 8.79
C VAL A 182 -20.78 -19.09 9.57
N SER A 183 -20.43 -18.79 10.83
CA SER A 183 -19.63 -19.70 11.65
C SER A 183 -20.48 -20.40 12.74
#